data_0268d82ceb76f0e8f22b5485bc459987
#
_entry.id   0268d82ceb76f0e8f22b5485bc459987
#
_cell.length_a   1.000
_cell.length_b   1.000
_cell.length_c   1.000
_cell.angle_alpha   90.00
_cell.angle_beta   90.00
_cell.angle_gamma   90.00
#
_symmetry.space_group_name_H-M   'P 1'
#
loop_
_entity.id
_entity.type
_entity.pdbx_description
1 polymer ?
#
loop_
_entity_poly.entity_id
_entity_poly.type
_entity_poly.pdbx_seq_one_letter_code
_entity_poly.pdbx_strand_id
1 'polypeptide(L)'
;MEILEFLKQENISDKIISEIKSFRNFYKLETEDERRIPKDSYLYYGKEIWEEAATAIIAGENILLDGPKATGKNVLAQNLAMAFARPQWDISLYINTDASSLIGSDTFENGEVKLRKGPILNCAIKGGFGVLDEINMAKNESLAVLHAVLDFRRTIDLPGYDRINLHEATRFIGTMNYGYAGTREMNEALASRFMVLHMPVISAENLQKLIKDKYPTLKPEYISQFATLFDEIRKKCEGGEISTRSLDLRGLISCIGM
;
A
#
# COMPACT_ATOMS: atom_id res chain seq x y z
N MET A 1 -8.86 -12.46 13.12
CA MET A 1 -8.16 -13.61 12.40
C MET A 1 -6.72 -13.19 12.17
N GLU A 2 -5.76 -14.07 12.44
CA GLU A 2 -4.36 -13.77 12.13
C GLU A 2 -4.15 -13.74 10.61
N ILE A 3 -3.38 -12.77 10.12
CA ILE A 3 -3.19 -12.54 8.67
C ILE A 3 -2.64 -13.79 7.95
N LEU A 4 -1.75 -14.56 8.57
CA LEU A 4 -1.22 -15.78 7.95
C LEU A 4 -2.25 -16.92 7.83
N GLU A 5 -3.24 -16.96 8.73
CA GLU A 5 -4.35 -17.90 8.61
C GLU A 5 -5.30 -17.48 7.48
N PHE A 6 -5.55 -16.17 7.35
CA PHE A 6 -6.30 -15.63 6.23
C PHE A 6 -5.63 -15.98 4.88
N LEU A 7 -4.31 -15.83 4.75
CA LEU A 7 -3.60 -16.18 3.52
C LEU A 7 -3.78 -17.66 3.14
N LYS A 8 -3.81 -18.56 4.13
CA LYS A 8 -4.11 -19.98 3.87
C LYS A 8 -5.54 -20.21 3.40
N GLN A 9 -6.51 -19.49 4.01
CA GLN A 9 -7.92 -19.57 3.58
C GLN A 9 -8.14 -19.05 2.16
N GLU A 10 -7.38 -18.03 1.74
CA GLU A 10 -7.38 -17.52 0.36
C GLU A 10 -6.54 -18.41 -0.60
N ASN A 11 -6.06 -19.57 -0.13
CA ASN A 11 -5.27 -20.52 -0.92
C ASN A 11 -3.99 -19.91 -1.53
N ILE A 12 -3.35 -18.98 -0.80
CA ILE A 12 -2.02 -18.48 -1.16
C ILE A 12 -1.03 -19.65 -1.05
N SER A 13 -0.11 -19.74 -2.01
CA SER A 13 0.88 -20.82 -2.08
C SER A 13 1.64 -20.99 -0.76
N ASP A 14 1.73 -22.23 -0.28
CA ASP A 14 2.49 -22.57 0.95
C ASP A 14 3.94 -22.11 0.88
N LYS A 15 4.53 -22.11 -0.33
CA LYS A 15 5.87 -21.58 -0.56
C LYS A 15 5.96 -20.11 -0.18
N ILE A 16 5.03 -19.28 -0.66
CA ILE A 16 4.99 -17.82 -0.36
C ILE A 16 4.78 -17.62 1.13
N ILE A 17 3.87 -18.35 1.76
CA ILE A 17 3.63 -18.25 3.22
C ILE A 17 4.89 -18.64 4.01
N SER A 18 5.62 -19.65 3.56
CA SER A 18 6.90 -20.07 4.17
C SER A 18 7.97 -18.97 4.04
N GLU A 19 8.09 -18.36 2.86
CA GLU A 19 9.03 -17.25 2.63
C GLU A 19 8.69 -16.01 3.47
N ILE A 20 7.39 -15.68 3.61
CA ILE A 20 6.94 -14.59 4.51
C ILE A 20 7.36 -14.89 5.96
N LYS A 21 7.21 -16.13 6.44
CA LYS A 21 7.65 -16.53 7.78
C LYS A 21 9.16 -16.43 7.93
N SER A 22 9.92 -16.85 6.91
CA SER A 22 11.37 -16.74 6.89
C SER A 22 11.81 -15.28 6.94
N PHE A 23 11.15 -14.40 6.19
CA PHE A 23 11.38 -12.96 6.22
C PHE A 23 11.15 -12.37 7.62
N ARG A 24 10.03 -12.71 8.28
CA ARG A 24 9.75 -12.27 9.66
C ARG A 24 10.83 -12.71 10.65
N ASN A 25 11.31 -13.96 10.53
CA ASN A 25 12.31 -14.53 11.41
C ASN A 25 13.68 -13.90 11.21
N PHE A 26 14.02 -13.57 9.96
CA PHE A 26 15.30 -12.96 9.61
C PHE A 26 15.35 -11.48 10.04
N TYR A 27 14.31 -10.73 9.75
CA TYR A 27 14.22 -9.29 10.05
C TYR A 27 13.39 -9.04 11.31
N LYS A 28 13.93 -9.35 12.48
CA LYS A 28 13.27 -9.08 13.76
C LYS A 28 13.14 -7.57 14.00
N LEU A 29 12.05 -7.18 14.65
CA LEU A 29 11.79 -5.79 15.03
C LEU A 29 12.21 -5.50 16.47
N GLU A 30 12.52 -4.22 16.72
CA GLU A 30 12.56 -3.68 18.07
C GLU A 30 11.12 -3.45 18.58
N THR A 31 10.90 -3.66 19.88
CA THR A 31 9.56 -3.59 20.49
C THR A 31 8.84 -2.25 20.26
N GLU A 32 9.60 -1.15 20.15
CA GLU A 32 9.02 0.17 19.90
C GLU A 32 8.39 0.29 18.52
N ASP A 33 8.91 -0.40 17.51
CA ASP A 33 8.45 -0.33 16.14
C ASP A 33 7.28 -1.27 15.86
N GLU A 34 7.06 -2.28 16.69
CA GLU A 34 5.91 -3.20 16.60
C GLU A 34 4.56 -2.48 16.65
N ARG A 35 4.46 -1.35 17.37
CA ARG A 35 3.26 -0.52 17.45
C ARG A 35 2.84 0.10 16.11
N ARG A 36 3.77 0.16 15.13
CA ARG A 36 3.52 0.65 13.77
C ARG A 36 3.08 -0.45 12.80
N ILE A 37 3.06 -1.70 13.22
CA ILE A 37 2.45 -2.75 12.40
C ILE A 37 0.94 -2.49 12.36
N PRO A 38 0.32 -2.37 11.18
CA PRO A 38 -1.12 -2.17 11.07
C PRO A 38 -1.90 -3.25 11.79
N LYS A 39 -3.00 -2.85 12.45
CA LYS A 39 -3.92 -3.75 13.15
C LYS A 39 -5.33 -3.43 12.69
N ASP A 40 -6.22 -4.40 12.82
CA ASP A 40 -7.66 -4.23 12.56
C ASP A 40 -7.99 -3.63 11.17
N SER A 41 -7.19 -3.95 10.17
CA SER A 41 -7.43 -3.57 8.79
C SER A 41 -8.49 -4.45 8.13
N TYR A 42 -9.17 -3.93 7.11
CA TYR A 42 -9.92 -4.78 6.18
C TYR A 42 -8.96 -5.79 5.54
N LEU A 43 -9.48 -6.97 5.21
CA LEU A 43 -8.71 -7.97 4.48
C LEU A 43 -8.90 -7.76 2.97
N TYR A 44 -7.81 -7.87 2.23
CA TYR A 44 -7.82 -7.81 0.78
C TYR A 44 -8.02 -9.21 0.21
N TYR A 45 -9.14 -9.40 -0.49
CA TYR A 45 -9.48 -10.65 -1.17
C TYR A 45 -9.03 -10.58 -2.64
N GLY A 46 -8.11 -11.47 -3.04
CA GLY A 46 -7.58 -11.51 -4.41
C GLY A 46 -6.25 -12.25 -4.47
N LYS A 47 -6.32 -13.57 -4.64
CA LYS A 47 -5.19 -14.48 -4.58
C LYS A 47 -4.03 -14.05 -5.48
N GLU A 48 -4.32 -13.80 -6.77
CA GLU A 48 -3.30 -13.51 -7.77
C GLU A 48 -2.48 -12.28 -7.39
N ILE A 49 -3.14 -11.19 -7.02
CA ILE A 49 -2.47 -9.95 -6.62
C ILE A 49 -1.68 -10.14 -5.32
N TRP A 50 -2.20 -10.95 -4.39
CA TRP A 50 -1.45 -11.29 -3.18
C TRP A 50 -0.15 -12.02 -3.50
N GLU A 51 -0.20 -13.03 -4.37
CA GLU A 51 0.97 -13.83 -4.74
C GLU A 51 2.00 -13.00 -5.50
N GLU A 52 1.56 -12.15 -6.44
CA GLU A 52 2.43 -11.22 -7.16
C GLU A 52 3.10 -10.21 -6.22
N ALA A 53 2.32 -9.54 -5.36
CA ALA A 53 2.83 -8.55 -4.42
C ALA A 53 3.80 -9.16 -3.40
N ALA A 54 3.44 -10.30 -2.81
CA ALA A 54 4.30 -10.98 -1.84
C ALA A 54 5.60 -11.46 -2.49
N THR A 55 5.53 -12.00 -3.72
CA THR A 55 6.72 -12.44 -4.46
C THR A 55 7.65 -11.28 -4.77
N ALA A 56 7.12 -10.13 -5.21
CA ALA A 56 7.91 -8.94 -5.46
C ALA A 56 8.63 -8.45 -4.20
N ILE A 57 7.91 -8.37 -3.07
CA ILE A 57 8.49 -7.97 -1.78
C ILE A 57 9.59 -8.93 -1.32
N ILE A 58 9.40 -10.24 -1.46
CA ILE A 58 10.39 -11.27 -1.13
C ILE A 58 11.63 -11.11 -2.03
N ALA A 59 11.44 -10.85 -3.32
CA ALA A 59 12.51 -10.61 -4.29
C ALA A 59 13.29 -9.30 -4.03
N GLY A 60 12.83 -8.43 -3.13
CA GLY A 60 13.51 -7.17 -2.82
C GLY A 60 12.95 -5.96 -3.54
N GLU A 61 11.92 -6.13 -4.35
CA GLU A 61 11.36 -5.09 -5.20
C GLU A 61 10.44 -4.14 -4.43
N ASN A 62 10.36 -2.90 -4.89
CA ASN A 62 9.32 -1.96 -4.55
C ASN A 62 8.13 -2.19 -5.50
N ILE A 63 6.90 -2.00 -5.04
CA ILE A 63 5.70 -2.24 -5.84
C ILE A 63 4.88 -0.96 -6.04
N LEU A 64 4.26 -0.83 -7.21
CA LEU A 64 3.29 0.22 -7.51
C LEU A 64 1.93 -0.41 -7.76
N LEU A 65 1.01 -0.16 -6.86
CA LEU A 65 -0.38 -0.60 -6.99
C LEU A 65 -1.15 0.42 -7.83
N ASP A 66 -1.44 0.04 -9.05
CA ASP A 66 -2.11 0.88 -10.04
C ASP A 66 -3.54 0.39 -10.29
N GLY A 67 -4.49 1.29 -10.43
CA GLY A 67 -5.87 0.90 -10.74
C GLY A 67 -6.92 1.95 -10.39
N PRO A 68 -8.19 1.67 -10.69
CA PRO A 68 -9.32 2.56 -10.37
C PRO A 68 -9.45 2.84 -8.86
N LYS A 69 -10.25 3.85 -8.51
CA LYS A 69 -10.58 4.10 -7.10
C LYS A 69 -11.31 2.89 -6.48
N ALA A 70 -11.16 2.75 -5.17
CA ALA A 70 -11.83 1.73 -4.36
C ALA A 70 -11.48 0.26 -4.73
N THR A 71 -10.35 0.02 -5.38
CA THR A 71 -9.84 -1.34 -5.65
C THR A 71 -9.09 -1.98 -4.48
N GLY A 72 -8.95 -1.27 -3.36
CA GLY A 72 -8.32 -1.82 -2.15
C GLY A 72 -6.79 -1.68 -2.09
N LYS A 73 -6.18 -0.76 -2.87
CA LYS A 73 -4.72 -0.53 -2.88
C LYS A 73 -4.13 -0.34 -1.48
N ASN A 74 -4.68 0.59 -0.71
CA ASN A 74 -4.19 0.86 0.65
C ASN A 74 -4.50 -0.29 1.63
N VAL A 75 -5.58 -1.03 1.40
CA VAL A 75 -5.90 -2.24 2.18
C VAL A 75 -4.84 -3.31 1.93
N LEU A 76 -4.48 -3.57 0.68
CA LEU A 76 -3.43 -4.52 0.34
C LEU A 76 -2.08 -4.09 0.92
N ALA A 77 -1.72 -2.79 0.81
CA ALA A 77 -0.47 -2.27 1.38
C ALA A 77 -0.39 -2.52 2.90
N GLN A 78 -1.47 -2.22 3.64
CA GLN A 78 -1.56 -2.51 5.07
C GLN A 78 -1.47 -4.02 5.36
N ASN A 79 -2.19 -4.83 4.60
CA ASN A 79 -2.17 -6.28 4.78
C ASN A 79 -0.79 -6.88 4.47
N LEU A 80 -0.04 -6.34 3.51
CA LEU A 80 1.35 -6.72 3.27
C LEU A 80 2.23 -6.37 4.46
N ALA A 81 2.12 -5.17 5.02
CA ALA A 81 2.86 -4.79 6.22
C ALA A 81 2.53 -5.71 7.41
N MET A 82 1.26 -6.08 7.59
CA MET A 82 0.83 -7.08 8.58
C MET A 82 1.43 -8.46 8.28
N ALA A 83 1.36 -8.92 7.02
CA ALA A 83 1.83 -10.24 6.62
C ALA A 83 3.35 -10.40 6.80
N PHE A 84 4.13 -9.38 6.51
CA PHE A 84 5.58 -9.36 6.69
C PHE A 84 6.01 -8.91 8.09
N ALA A 85 5.05 -8.59 8.98
CA ALA A 85 5.29 -8.04 10.32
C ALA A 85 6.24 -6.83 10.27
N ARG A 86 5.96 -5.86 9.38
CA ARG A 86 6.80 -4.65 9.24
C ARG A 86 6.06 -3.40 9.72
N PRO A 87 6.79 -2.47 10.36
CA PRO A 87 6.24 -1.17 10.70
C PRO A 87 5.89 -0.40 9.44
N GLN A 88 4.77 0.31 9.42
CA GLN A 88 4.29 1.05 8.26
C GLN A 88 4.38 2.56 8.47
N TRP A 89 4.74 3.27 7.40
CA TRP A 89 4.66 4.71 7.29
C TRP A 89 3.76 5.08 6.11
N ASP A 90 2.61 5.69 6.39
CA ASP A 90 1.72 6.23 5.37
C ASP A 90 2.18 7.63 4.99
N ILE A 91 2.47 7.84 3.72
CA ILE A 91 3.06 9.05 3.16
C ILE A 91 2.14 9.55 2.05
N SER A 92 1.19 10.42 2.42
CA SER A 92 0.28 11.01 1.44
C SER A 92 1.00 12.06 0.60
N LEU A 93 0.94 11.87 -0.71
CA LEU A 93 1.59 12.73 -1.68
C LEU A 93 0.55 13.65 -2.35
N TYR A 94 0.89 14.93 -2.47
CA TYR A 94 0.03 15.95 -3.07
C TYR A 94 0.86 17.02 -3.76
N ILE A 95 0.22 17.93 -4.49
CA ILE A 95 0.89 18.90 -5.36
C ILE A 95 1.91 19.79 -4.64
N ASN A 96 1.73 20.05 -3.34
CA ASN A 96 2.63 20.87 -2.53
C ASN A 96 3.59 20.02 -1.66
N THR A 97 3.66 18.72 -1.86
CA THR A 97 4.67 17.89 -1.21
C THR A 97 6.05 18.37 -1.62
N ASP A 98 6.96 18.51 -0.68
CA ASP A 98 8.35 18.87 -0.90
C ASP A 98 9.32 17.80 -0.37
N ALA A 99 10.57 17.85 -0.82
CA ALA A 99 11.58 16.88 -0.44
C ALA A 99 11.87 16.88 1.06
N SER A 100 11.81 18.04 1.72
CA SER A 100 12.07 18.19 3.15
C SER A 100 10.99 17.53 4.01
N SER A 101 9.74 17.59 3.58
CA SER A 101 8.64 16.89 4.25
C SER A 101 8.76 15.36 4.15
N LEU A 102 9.40 14.86 3.10
CA LEU A 102 9.58 13.42 2.85
C LEU A 102 10.78 12.85 3.61
N ILE A 103 11.93 13.51 3.50
CA ILE A 103 13.20 13.02 4.05
C ILE A 103 13.47 13.59 5.44
N GLY A 104 13.19 14.87 5.65
CA GLY A 104 13.45 15.59 6.88
C GLY A 104 14.07 16.95 6.64
N SER A 105 14.17 17.72 7.68
CA SER A 105 14.71 19.08 7.69
C SER A 105 15.51 19.35 8.95
N ASP A 106 16.43 20.29 8.86
CA ASP A 106 17.16 20.77 10.01
C ASP A 106 16.22 21.45 11.01
N THR A 107 16.43 21.19 12.26
CA THR A 107 15.77 21.86 13.41
C THR A 107 16.84 22.31 14.40
N PHE A 108 16.57 23.42 15.10
CA PHE A 108 17.46 23.91 16.13
C PHE A 108 16.91 23.51 17.49
N GLU A 109 17.61 22.61 18.17
CA GLU A 109 17.22 22.11 19.49
C GLU A 109 18.42 22.12 20.44
N ASN A 110 18.22 22.66 21.65
CA ASN A 110 19.24 22.72 22.72
C ASN A 110 20.58 23.34 22.29
N GLY A 111 20.56 24.34 21.40
CA GLY A 111 21.78 25.03 20.95
C GLY A 111 22.48 24.34 19.77
N GLU A 112 21.95 23.25 19.25
CA GLU A 112 22.53 22.49 18.14
C GLU A 112 21.54 22.35 16.99
N VAL A 113 22.08 22.26 15.76
CA VAL A 113 21.31 21.88 14.58
C VAL A 113 21.19 20.36 14.54
N LYS A 114 19.95 19.84 14.46
CA LYS A 114 19.67 18.41 14.38
C LYS A 114 18.72 18.11 13.24
N LEU A 115 18.94 16.98 12.58
CA LEU A 115 18.04 16.49 11.54
C LEU A 115 16.74 15.94 12.18
N ARG A 116 15.61 16.61 11.95
CA ARG A 116 14.29 16.05 12.21
C ARG A 116 13.92 15.12 11.05
N LYS A 117 14.02 13.82 11.29
CA LYS A 117 13.81 12.79 10.28
C LYS A 117 12.37 12.79 9.76
N GLY A 118 12.22 12.82 8.44
CA GLY A 118 10.94 12.64 7.76
C GLY A 118 10.48 11.17 7.71
N PRO A 119 9.27 10.91 7.19
CA PRO A 119 8.69 9.56 7.18
C PRO A 119 9.47 8.57 6.32
N ILE A 120 10.01 8.99 5.16
CA ILE A 120 10.81 8.12 4.29
C ILE A 120 12.10 7.70 5.00
N LEU A 121 12.78 8.66 5.64
CA LEU A 121 14.02 8.38 6.34
C LEU A 121 13.81 7.45 7.54
N ASN A 122 12.74 7.69 8.32
CA ASN A 122 12.38 6.80 9.43
C ASN A 122 12.05 5.38 8.95
N CYS A 123 11.25 5.27 7.90
CA CYS A 123 10.94 4.00 7.24
C CYS A 123 12.21 3.28 6.77
N ALA A 124 13.10 4.00 6.10
CA ALA A 124 14.34 3.50 5.53
C ALA A 124 15.28 2.90 6.58
N ILE A 125 15.47 3.61 7.70
CA ILE A 125 16.38 3.18 8.78
C ILE A 125 15.81 1.98 9.55
N LYS A 126 14.49 1.96 9.77
CA LYS A 126 13.83 0.97 10.63
C LYS A 126 13.36 -0.30 9.90
N GLY A 127 13.69 -0.43 8.62
CA GLY A 127 13.28 -1.59 7.83
C GLY A 127 11.78 -1.70 7.66
N GLY A 128 11.10 -0.56 7.55
CA GLY A 128 9.66 -0.48 7.42
C GLY A 128 9.14 -0.61 5.99
N PHE A 129 7.82 -0.64 5.87
CA PHE A 129 7.12 -0.48 4.61
C PHE A 129 6.60 0.95 4.49
N GLY A 130 7.08 1.68 3.48
CA GLY A 130 6.65 3.05 3.18
C GLY A 130 5.56 3.04 2.14
N VAL A 131 4.34 3.42 2.52
CA VAL A 131 3.22 3.54 1.58
C VAL A 131 3.20 4.96 1.02
N LEU A 132 3.54 5.10 -0.27
CA LEU A 132 3.55 6.35 -1.01
C LEU A 132 2.17 6.53 -1.65
N ASP A 133 1.23 7.12 -0.91
CA ASP A 133 -0.16 7.21 -1.35
C ASP A 133 -0.36 8.35 -2.36
N GLU A 134 -1.05 8.02 -3.47
CA GLU A 134 -1.32 8.91 -4.60
C GLU A 134 -0.03 9.52 -5.20
N ILE A 135 0.97 8.66 -5.49
CA ILE A 135 2.31 9.11 -5.93
C ILE A 135 2.28 10.03 -7.16
N ASN A 136 1.29 9.87 -8.02
CA ASN A 136 1.10 10.68 -9.23
C ASN A 136 0.43 12.05 -8.98
N MET A 137 0.14 12.40 -7.73
CA MET A 137 -0.36 13.74 -7.37
C MET A 137 0.76 14.74 -7.08
N ALA A 138 1.94 14.27 -6.67
CA ALA A 138 3.09 15.12 -6.39
C ALA A 138 3.79 15.58 -7.68
N LYS A 139 4.58 16.64 -7.57
CA LYS A 139 5.44 17.11 -8.66
C LYS A 139 6.66 16.20 -8.82
N ASN A 140 7.08 15.95 -10.05
CA ASN A 140 8.27 15.12 -10.33
C ASN A 140 9.54 15.63 -9.64
N GLU A 141 9.68 16.95 -9.52
CA GLU A 141 10.81 17.59 -8.84
C GLU A 141 10.87 17.22 -7.36
N SER A 142 9.71 17.14 -6.70
CA SER A 142 9.61 16.73 -5.29
C SER A 142 9.93 15.24 -5.09
N LEU A 143 9.63 14.41 -6.08
CA LEU A 143 9.87 12.98 -6.07
C LEU A 143 11.31 12.60 -6.46
N ALA A 144 12.13 13.56 -6.90
CA ALA A 144 13.53 13.31 -7.32
C ALA A 144 14.36 12.65 -6.21
N VAL A 145 14.06 12.96 -4.95
CA VAL A 145 14.74 12.36 -3.78
C VAL A 145 14.51 10.85 -3.66
N LEU A 146 13.44 10.33 -4.28
CA LEU A 146 13.11 8.91 -4.24
C LEU A 146 13.97 8.07 -5.19
N HIS A 147 14.62 8.66 -6.20
CA HIS A 147 15.35 7.88 -7.18
C HIS A 147 16.46 7.02 -6.57
N ALA A 148 17.24 7.55 -5.65
CA ALA A 148 18.30 6.79 -4.97
C ALA A 148 17.77 5.87 -3.87
N VAL A 149 16.60 6.17 -3.32
CA VAL A 149 15.89 5.37 -2.32
C VAL A 149 15.33 4.09 -2.94
N LEU A 150 14.76 4.21 -4.15
CA LEU A 150 14.01 3.14 -4.80
C LEU A 150 14.84 2.27 -5.74
N ASP A 151 16.04 2.73 -6.17
CA ASP A 151 16.88 1.95 -7.06
C ASP A 151 17.90 1.07 -6.30
N PHE A 152 18.76 0.40 -7.04
CA PHE A 152 19.79 -0.51 -6.51
C PHE A 152 20.73 0.12 -5.49
N ARG A 153 20.89 1.43 -5.48
CA ARG A 153 21.73 2.16 -4.51
C ARG A 153 21.19 2.08 -3.10
N ARG A 154 19.85 2.11 -2.96
CA ARG A 154 19.17 2.02 -1.67
C ARG A 154 19.77 2.94 -0.62
N THR A 155 19.95 4.21 -0.97
CA THR A 155 20.62 5.21 -0.13
C THR A 155 19.85 6.51 -0.07
N ILE A 156 20.04 7.24 1.04
CA ILE A 156 19.62 8.62 1.20
C ILE A 156 20.88 9.43 1.47
N ASP A 157 21.13 10.43 0.64
CA ASP A 157 22.29 11.31 0.72
C ASP A 157 21.78 12.73 1.02
N LEU A 158 22.08 13.22 2.21
CA LEU A 158 21.65 14.53 2.69
C LEU A 158 22.84 15.45 2.86
N PRO A 159 22.82 16.65 2.27
CA PRO A 159 23.90 17.61 2.46
C PRO A 159 24.18 17.89 3.94
N GLY A 160 25.43 17.75 4.35
CA GLY A 160 25.85 17.97 5.73
C GLY A 160 25.69 16.79 6.69
N TYR A 161 25.21 15.65 6.19
CA TYR A 161 25.06 14.40 6.95
C TYR A 161 25.73 13.23 6.23
N ASP A 162 26.04 12.18 6.99
CA ASP A 162 26.55 10.94 6.41
C ASP A 162 25.49 10.28 5.54
N ARG A 163 25.95 9.60 4.48
CA ARG A 163 25.08 8.78 3.65
C ARG A 163 24.41 7.68 4.47
N ILE A 164 23.12 7.58 4.31
CA ILE A 164 22.29 6.59 5.00
C ILE A 164 21.92 5.47 4.05
N ASN A 165 22.33 4.25 4.37
CA ASN A 165 21.87 3.06 3.66
C ASN A 165 20.53 2.60 4.20
N LEU A 166 19.64 2.17 3.30
CA LEU A 166 18.37 1.61 3.70
C LEU A 166 18.57 0.25 4.37
N HIS A 167 17.80 0.00 5.42
CA HIS A 167 17.71 -1.34 6.00
C HIS A 167 17.20 -2.34 4.94
N GLU A 168 17.74 -3.55 4.93
CA GLU A 168 17.46 -4.56 3.89
C GLU A 168 15.98 -4.94 3.81
N ALA A 169 15.25 -4.94 4.92
CA ALA A 169 13.81 -5.21 4.95
C ALA A 169 12.94 -4.09 4.40
N THR A 170 13.48 -2.87 4.19
CA THR A 170 12.68 -1.72 3.71
C THR A 170 12.13 -1.97 2.33
N ARG A 171 10.82 -1.71 2.17
CA ARG A 171 10.13 -1.69 0.87
C ARG A 171 9.25 -0.46 0.77
N PHE A 172 9.08 0.03 -0.45
CA PHE A 172 8.13 1.09 -0.74
C PHE A 172 7.01 0.56 -1.61
N ILE A 173 5.79 0.93 -1.23
CA ILE A 173 4.55 0.54 -1.91
C ILE A 173 3.90 1.82 -2.39
N GLY A 174 4.01 2.13 -3.67
CA GLY A 174 3.30 3.24 -4.29
C GLY A 174 1.84 2.88 -4.55
N THR A 175 0.95 3.86 -4.41
CA THR A 175 -0.42 3.74 -4.93
C THR A 175 -0.67 4.81 -5.98
N MET A 176 -1.36 4.45 -7.05
CA MET A 176 -1.69 5.35 -8.12
C MET A 176 -3.13 5.16 -8.58
N ASN A 177 -3.84 6.26 -8.80
CA ASN A 177 -5.13 6.28 -9.48
C ASN A 177 -4.94 6.93 -10.85
N TYR A 178 -5.64 6.46 -11.88
CA TYR A 178 -5.64 7.08 -13.21
C TYR A 178 -7.04 7.53 -13.63
N GLY A 179 -7.09 8.43 -14.62
CA GLY A 179 -8.35 8.90 -15.20
C GLY A 179 -9.11 9.93 -14.36
N TYR A 180 -8.47 10.60 -13.40
CA TYR A 180 -9.08 11.63 -12.57
C TYR A 180 -8.44 13.01 -12.74
N ALA A 181 -9.23 14.05 -12.51
CA ALA A 181 -8.72 15.42 -12.51
C ALA A 181 -7.62 15.59 -11.44
N GLY A 182 -6.48 16.13 -11.86
CA GLY A 182 -5.32 16.35 -10.99
C GLY A 182 -4.28 15.23 -11.00
N THR A 183 -4.57 14.05 -11.57
CA THR A 183 -3.56 13.03 -11.77
C THR A 183 -2.60 13.44 -12.89
N ARG A 184 -1.31 13.13 -12.70
CA ARG A 184 -0.25 13.39 -13.67
C ARG A 184 0.31 12.06 -14.16
N GLU A 185 0.89 12.08 -15.35
CA GLU A 185 1.75 10.98 -15.77
C GLU A 185 2.98 10.94 -14.88
N MET A 186 3.25 9.77 -14.34
CA MET A 186 4.46 9.56 -13.55
C MET A 186 5.67 9.53 -14.49
N ASN A 187 6.77 10.13 -14.04
CA ASN A 187 8.03 10.07 -14.77
C ASN A 187 8.44 8.61 -14.97
N GLU A 188 8.72 8.20 -16.22
CA GLU A 188 9.12 6.85 -16.58
C GLU A 188 10.33 6.35 -15.78
N ALA A 189 11.31 7.23 -15.51
CA ALA A 189 12.46 6.89 -14.70
C ALA A 189 12.09 6.55 -13.24
N LEU A 190 11.03 7.13 -12.69
CA LEU A 190 10.52 6.76 -11.37
C LEU A 190 9.68 5.50 -11.44
N ALA A 191 8.82 5.37 -12.46
CA ALA A 191 7.97 4.21 -12.68
C ALA A 191 8.78 2.92 -12.84
N SER A 192 9.91 2.98 -13.55
CA SER A 192 10.80 1.83 -13.77
C SER A 192 11.49 1.29 -12.51
N ARG A 193 11.35 1.97 -11.37
CA ARG A 193 11.86 1.53 -10.06
C ARG A 193 10.84 0.74 -9.24
N PHE A 194 9.68 0.50 -9.82
CA PHE A 194 8.63 -0.29 -9.20
C PHE A 194 8.24 -1.46 -10.09
N MET A 195 7.90 -2.57 -9.46
CA MET A 195 7.10 -3.60 -10.11
C MET A 195 5.63 -3.14 -10.08
N VAL A 196 5.06 -2.90 -11.26
CA VAL A 196 3.69 -2.39 -11.39
C VAL A 196 2.69 -3.55 -11.31
N LEU A 197 1.73 -3.44 -10.39
CA LEU A 197 0.65 -4.39 -10.20
C LEU A 197 -0.69 -3.72 -10.49
N HIS A 198 -1.40 -4.22 -11.50
CA HIS A 198 -2.70 -3.69 -11.88
C HIS A 198 -3.81 -4.25 -10.98
N MET A 199 -4.39 -3.39 -10.16
CA MET A 199 -5.43 -3.75 -9.20
C MET A 199 -6.80 -3.84 -9.88
N PRO A 200 -7.41 -5.03 -9.96
CA PRO A 200 -8.75 -5.16 -10.55
C PRO A 200 -9.82 -4.59 -9.63
N VAL A 201 -10.95 -4.24 -10.20
CA VAL A 201 -12.16 -4.00 -9.41
C VAL A 201 -12.55 -5.31 -8.72
N ILE A 202 -12.98 -5.23 -7.47
CA ILE A 202 -13.35 -6.41 -6.67
C ILE A 202 -14.41 -7.25 -7.40
N SER A 203 -14.19 -8.56 -7.47
CA SER A 203 -15.17 -9.51 -8.02
C SER A 203 -16.38 -9.68 -7.11
N ALA A 204 -17.52 -10.12 -7.67
CA ALA A 204 -18.71 -10.40 -6.87
C ALA A 204 -18.44 -11.44 -5.77
N GLU A 205 -17.62 -12.46 -6.05
CA GLU A 205 -17.23 -13.48 -5.07
C GLU A 205 -16.43 -12.88 -3.92
N ASN A 206 -15.39 -12.11 -4.21
CA ASN A 206 -14.56 -11.47 -3.21
C ASN A 206 -15.34 -10.40 -2.41
N LEU A 207 -16.29 -9.72 -3.06
CA LEU A 207 -17.19 -8.80 -2.37
C LEU A 207 -18.11 -9.52 -1.38
N GLN A 208 -18.63 -10.71 -1.73
CA GLN A 208 -19.40 -11.53 -0.79
C GLN A 208 -18.57 -11.94 0.42
N LYS A 209 -17.32 -12.37 0.21
CA LYS A 209 -16.39 -12.70 1.31
C LYS A 209 -16.16 -11.48 2.22
N LEU A 210 -15.89 -10.31 1.64
CA LEU A 210 -15.68 -9.06 2.38
C LEU A 210 -16.89 -8.66 3.20
N ILE A 211 -18.10 -8.72 2.62
CA ILE A 211 -19.35 -8.39 3.33
C ILE A 211 -19.61 -9.40 4.46
N LYS A 212 -19.41 -10.69 4.22
CA LYS A 212 -19.60 -11.74 5.22
C LYS A 212 -18.64 -11.60 6.40
N ASP A 213 -17.37 -11.27 6.13
CA ASP A 213 -16.38 -11.06 7.17
C ASP A 213 -16.72 -9.84 8.05
N LYS A 214 -17.14 -8.75 7.41
CA LYS A 214 -17.48 -7.51 8.12
C LYS A 214 -18.82 -7.57 8.83
N TYR A 215 -19.81 -8.28 8.27
CA TYR A 215 -21.17 -8.38 8.77
C TYR A 215 -21.58 -9.86 8.93
N PRO A 216 -21.01 -10.58 9.89
CA PRO A 216 -21.21 -12.04 10.03
C PRO A 216 -22.66 -12.43 10.35
N THR A 217 -23.46 -11.49 10.87
CA THR A 217 -24.88 -11.69 11.17
C THR A 217 -25.82 -11.44 9.98
N LEU A 218 -25.29 -10.87 8.88
CA LEU A 218 -26.09 -10.60 7.69
C LEU A 218 -26.45 -11.91 6.99
N LYS A 219 -27.74 -12.06 6.62
CA LYS A 219 -28.20 -13.26 5.93
C LYS A 219 -27.50 -13.42 4.56
N PRO A 220 -27.10 -14.64 4.17
CA PRO A 220 -26.42 -14.90 2.91
C PRO A 220 -27.15 -14.38 1.67
N GLU A 221 -28.46 -14.38 1.70
CA GLU A 221 -29.34 -13.86 0.67
C GLU A 221 -29.08 -12.38 0.38
N TYR A 222 -29.00 -11.55 1.42
CA TYR A 222 -28.68 -10.12 1.26
C TYR A 222 -27.24 -9.88 0.83
N ILE A 223 -26.30 -10.68 1.31
CA ILE A 223 -24.89 -10.62 0.85
C ILE A 223 -24.82 -10.82 -0.67
N SER A 224 -25.53 -11.83 -1.18
CA SER A 224 -25.59 -12.11 -2.61
C SER A 224 -26.25 -10.96 -3.39
N GLN A 225 -27.35 -10.40 -2.88
CA GLN A 225 -28.05 -9.28 -3.52
C GLN A 225 -27.16 -8.03 -3.63
N PHE A 226 -26.45 -7.66 -2.56
CA PHE A 226 -25.52 -6.53 -2.59
C PHE A 226 -24.36 -6.75 -3.55
N ALA A 227 -23.79 -7.94 -3.62
CA ALA A 227 -22.73 -8.27 -4.55
C ALA A 227 -23.20 -8.22 -6.01
N THR A 228 -24.40 -8.73 -6.29
CA THR A 228 -25.03 -8.65 -7.62
C THR A 228 -25.30 -7.20 -8.02
N LEU A 229 -25.88 -6.40 -7.13
CA LEU A 229 -26.11 -4.98 -7.37
C LEU A 229 -24.82 -4.23 -7.74
N PHE A 230 -23.75 -4.46 -6.98
CA PHE A 230 -22.46 -3.84 -7.24
C PHE A 230 -21.88 -4.27 -8.60
N ASP A 231 -21.98 -5.55 -8.96
CA ASP A 231 -21.51 -6.07 -10.25
C ASP A 231 -22.30 -5.50 -11.43
N GLU A 232 -23.62 -5.34 -11.27
CA GLU A 232 -24.45 -4.67 -12.30
C GLU A 232 -24.08 -3.20 -12.48
N ILE A 233 -23.83 -2.46 -11.38
CA ILE A 233 -23.34 -1.08 -11.44
C ILE A 233 -21.99 -1.05 -12.16
N ARG A 234 -21.08 -1.98 -11.83
CA ARG A 234 -19.77 -2.08 -12.50
C ARG A 234 -19.91 -2.28 -14.00
N LYS A 235 -20.73 -3.24 -14.44
CA LYS A 235 -20.98 -3.51 -15.86
C LYS A 235 -21.54 -2.29 -16.60
N LYS A 236 -22.44 -1.55 -15.98
CA LYS A 236 -22.98 -0.31 -16.55
C LYS A 236 -21.95 0.81 -16.64
N CYS A 237 -21.05 0.92 -15.66
CA CYS A 237 -19.92 1.85 -15.72
C CYS A 237 -18.95 1.49 -16.86
N GLU A 238 -18.61 0.19 -17.00
CA GLU A 238 -17.74 -0.32 -18.06
C GLU A 238 -18.36 -0.12 -19.45
N GLY A 239 -19.69 -0.28 -19.57
CA GLY A 239 -20.46 0.00 -20.78
C GLY A 239 -20.66 1.50 -21.08
N GLY A 240 -20.22 2.39 -20.22
CA GLY A 240 -20.38 3.84 -20.38
C GLY A 240 -21.80 4.35 -20.16
N GLU A 241 -22.72 3.53 -19.65
CA GLU A 241 -24.12 3.91 -19.41
C GLU A 241 -24.26 4.85 -18.21
N ILE A 242 -23.41 4.68 -17.20
CA ILE A 242 -23.38 5.52 -16.00
C ILE A 242 -21.96 5.94 -15.64
N SER A 243 -21.84 6.99 -14.84
CA SER A 243 -20.54 7.49 -14.40
C SER A 243 -19.85 6.51 -13.46
N THR A 244 -18.54 6.34 -13.62
CA THR A 244 -17.69 5.57 -12.70
C THR A 244 -17.70 6.08 -11.25
N ARG A 245 -18.22 7.30 -11.02
CA ARG A 245 -18.46 7.84 -9.66
C ARG A 245 -19.50 7.02 -8.89
N SER A 246 -20.40 6.32 -9.58
CA SER A 246 -21.41 5.44 -8.98
C SER A 246 -20.83 4.14 -8.45
N LEU A 247 -19.61 3.78 -8.86
CA LEU A 247 -18.91 2.59 -8.39
C LEU A 247 -18.16 2.92 -7.09
N ASP A 248 -18.89 2.98 -5.98
CA ASP A 248 -18.36 3.30 -4.66
C ASP A 248 -18.50 2.14 -3.68
N LEU A 249 -17.43 1.34 -3.57
CA LEU A 249 -17.37 0.21 -2.62
C LEU A 249 -17.47 0.67 -1.16
N ARG A 250 -16.86 1.83 -0.81
CA ARG A 250 -16.90 2.34 0.57
C ARG A 250 -18.33 2.76 0.94
N GLY A 251 -19.00 3.45 0.02
CA GLY A 251 -20.41 3.82 0.18
C GLY A 251 -21.31 2.59 0.34
N LEU A 252 -21.13 1.57 -0.49
CA LEU A 252 -21.88 0.31 -0.36
C LEU A 252 -21.69 -0.32 1.02
N ILE A 253 -20.46 -0.50 1.45
CA ILE A 253 -20.12 -1.09 2.75
C ILE A 253 -20.71 -0.27 3.91
N SER A 254 -20.69 1.06 3.81
CA SER A 254 -21.29 1.94 4.82
C SER A 254 -22.83 1.80 4.86
N CYS A 255 -23.49 1.69 3.71
CA CYS A 255 -24.94 1.49 3.65
C CYS A 255 -25.39 0.16 4.27
N ILE A 256 -24.60 -0.91 4.10
CA ILE A 256 -24.91 -2.22 4.72
C ILE A 256 -24.85 -2.15 6.24
N GLY A 257 -24.02 -1.27 6.80
CA GLY A 257 -23.83 -1.10 8.25
C GLY A 257 -24.87 -0.21 8.93
N MET A 258 -25.75 0.42 8.18
CA MET A 258 -26.85 1.25 8.70
C MET A 258 -28.09 0.43 9.00
#